data_3886bcee7408d6798fcfd2dbbf0c5e34
#
_entry.id   3886bcee7408d6798fcfd2dbbf0c5e34
#
_cell.length_a   1.000
_cell.length_b   1.000
_cell.length_c   1.000
_cell.angle_alpha   90.00
_cell.angle_beta   90.00
_cell.angle_gamma   90.00
#
_symmetry.space_group_name_H-M   'P 1'
#
loop_
_entity.id
_entity.type
_entity.pdbx_description
1 polymer ?
#
loop_
_entity_poly.entity_id
_entity_poly.type
_entity_poly.pdbx_seq_one_letter_code
_entity_poly.pdbx_strand_id
1 'polypeptide(L)'
;MKLASIDTIEAKELAGSPVLVRVDAEDDAKLRDALPTLAHLAEARARIVIATHRDSAPDGMPSADPIAASLSEMLGRPINRLDDWKGEAGLRAVSRLSDGEILLIENLARETGESTGDDALADAFGHLADIYCNEAFALAHQIRASTVGVAKHVERACAGIAFARELNTLDTMLGEVRIPSLAVLGGEASKEKLLLAEAVARRVERTFIAGQLVLPFLIARGIIPANAAVTDEMVTIAQRMMTEARESKRTLSTPVDYTVVSPTAFERLSRGRPFAVPPIKNVAENNLSRDLVLCDIGETTRWSWSDWFGPARTIFWHGPVGISEIDLFCAGSRFLARELAGRTWPTVHRVVICGAGLLTALRRSGFAPEKIRHATHAGMAALHYFAERPLPAVDVLQRVAVAKAEPARVLIPLNGSERDTHALHAAAEAMARDAKIFLLHVRSGPDEEQYPDIGAGLNEAEKLARRIESERIFARANAILAARGLLSTQQVALQGAPIKVILRYARRMKAELIVVAATGPLEQLGARRLIDRAPCAALVARAH
;
A
#
# COMPACT_ATOMS: atom_id res chain seq x y z
N MET A 1 -2.41 8.32 -0.24
CA MET A 1 -0.91 8.37 -0.29
C MET A 1 -0.42 8.00 -1.68
N LYS A 2 0.36 8.84 -2.39
CA LYS A 2 0.72 8.56 -3.80
C LYS A 2 2.07 7.83 -3.84
N LEU A 3 2.09 6.56 -4.27
CA LEU A 3 3.32 5.85 -4.61
C LEU A 3 3.83 6.30 -5.99
N ALA A 4 5.16 6.29 -6.17
CA ALA A 4 5.73 6.33 -7.51
C ALA A 4 5.34 5.04 -8.25
N SER A 5 4.70 5.18 -9.40
CA SER A 5 4.28 4.07 -10.25
C SER A 5 5.12 4.05 -11.52
N ILE A 6 5.33 2.87 -12.10
CA ILE A 6 6.20 2.66 -13.27
C ILE A 6 5.77 3.51 -14.47
N ASP A 7 4.48 3.75 -14.65
CA ASP A 7 3.91 4.58 -15.71
C ASP A 7 4.18 6.09 -15.55
N THR A 8 4.72 6.51 -14.39
CA THR A 8 5.19 7.89 -14.18
C THR A 8 6.64 8.11 -14.59
N ILE A 9 7.36 7.05 -14.97
CA ILE A 9 8.73 7.11 -15.46
C ILE A 9 8.68 7.39 -16.97
N GLU A 10 9.49 8.34 -17.44
CA GLU A 10 9.52 8.69 -18.85
C GLU A 10 10.03 7.52 -19.71
N ALA A 11 9.40 7.25 -20.85
CA ALA A 11 9.75 6.14 -21.75
C ALA A 11 11.23 6.15 -22.15
N LYS A 12 11.85 7.33 -22.29
CA LYS A 12 13.28 7.45 -22.59
C LYS A 12 14.21 6.93 -21.49
N GLU A 13 13.76 6.94 -20.23
CA GLU A 13 14.50 6.40 -19.08
C GLU A 13 14.34 4.86 -18.96
N LEU A 14 13.23 4.35 -19.48
CA LEU A 14 12.95 2.92 -19.52
C LEU A 14 13.61 2.21 -20.70
N ALA A 15 13.77 2.90 -21.82
CA ALA A 15 14.30 2.30 -23.05
C ALA A 15 15.72 1.73 -22.85
N GLY A 16 15.88 0.42 -23.09
CA GLY A 16 17.13 -0.30 -22.89
C GLY A 16 17.55 -0.54 -21.44
N SER A 17 16.82 0.03 -20.45
CA SER A 17 17.10 -0.21 -19.02
C SER A 17 16.59 -1.57 -18.59
N PRO A 18 17.36 -2.34 -17.80
CA PRO A 18 16.89 -3.56 -17.17
C PRO A 18 15.91 -3.23 -16.03
N VAL A 19 14.70 -3.80 -16.08
CA VAL A 19 13.64 -3.63 -15.09
C VAL A 19 13.25 -4.97 -14.52
N LEU A 20 13.45 -5.16 -13.20
CA LEU A 20 12.99 -6.34 -12.48
C LEU A 20 11.55 -6.14 -12.02
N VAL A 21 10.63 -6.97 -12.50
CA VAL A 21 9.21 -6.93 -12.16
C VAL A 21 8.84 -8.11 -11.27
N ARG A 22 8.43 -7.85 -10.04
CA ARG A 22 7.92 -8.89 -9.14
C ARG A 22 6.43 -9.10 -9.36
N VAL A 23 6.06 -10.23 -9.93
CA VAL A 23 4.68 -10.59 -10.29
C VAL A 23 4.15 -11.68 -9.35
N ASP A 24 2.89 -11.55 -8.89
CA ASP A 24 2.18 -12.63 -8.20
C ASP A 24 1.66 -13.62 -9.24
N ALA A 25 2.15 -14.87 -9.16
CA ALA A 25 1.86 -15.93 -10.12
C ALA A 25 1.11 -17.12 -9.52
N GLU A 26 0.43 -16.92 -8.39
CA GLU A 26 -0.29 -18.02 -7.72
C GLU A 26 -1.37 -18.63 -8.61
N ASP A 27 -2.04 -17.79 -9.41
CA ASP A 27 -3.00 -18.21 -10.43
C ASP A 27 -2.98 -17.27 -11.65
N ASP A 28 -3.66 -17.67 -12.73
CA ASP A 28 -3.72 -16.90 -13.98
C ASP A 28 -4.48 -15.58 -13.84
N ALA A 29 -5.37 -15.45 -12.86
CA ALA A 29 -6.08 -14.19 -12.63
C ALA A 29 -5.11 -13.12 -12.10
N LYS A 30 -4.22 -13.50 -11.18
CA LYS A 30 -3.16 -12.62 -10.67
C LYS A 30 -2.09 -12.31 -11.73
N LEU A 31 -1.77 -13.27 -12.61
CA LEU A 31 -0.91 -12.99 -13.77
C LEU A 31 -1.50 -11.93 -14.69
N ARG A 32 -2.82 -11.97 -14.93
CA ARG A 32 -3.51 -10.94 -15.73
C ARG A 32 -3.43 -9.54 -15.12
N ASP A 33 -3.40 -9.43 -13.81
CA ASP A 33 -3.26 -8.13 -13.13
C ASP A 33 -1.93 -7.44 -13.48
N ALA A 34 -0.87 -8.20 -13.78
CA ALA A 34 0.44 -7.67 -14.16
C ALA A 34 0.56 -7.24 -15.64
N LEU A 35 -0.37 -7.66 -16.50
CA LEU A 35 -0.27 -7.40 -17.94
C LEU A 35 -0.15 -5.91 -18.30
N PRO A 36 -0.88 -4.96 -17.67
CA PRO A 36 -0.72 -3.54 -17.98
C PRO A 36 0.71 -3.04 -17.75
N THR A 37 1.36 -3.46 -16.68
CA THR A 37 2.75 -3.11 -16.37
C THR A 37 3.71 -3.72 -17.37
N LEU A 38 3.56 -5.01 -17.68
CA LEU A 38 4.44 -5.71 -18.63
C LEU A 38 4.29 -5.15 -20.05
N ALA A 39 3.07 -4.84 -20.48
CA ALA A 39 2.80 -4.22 -21.76
C ALA A 39 3.43 -2.82 -21.85
N HIS A 40 3.23 -1.98 -20.83
CA HIS A 40 3.82 -0.64 -20.76
C HIS A 40 5.35 -0.67 -20.86
N LEU A 41 6.00 -1.56 -20.11
CA LEU A 41 7.46 -1.72 -20.16
C LEU A 41 7.96 -2.21 -21.53
N ALA A 42 7.23 -3.14 -22.15
CA ALA A 42 7.59 -3.66 -23.47
C ALA A 42 7.41 -2.61 -24.57
N GLU A 43 6.36 -1.77 -24.48
CA GLU A 43 6.15 -0.63 -25.37
C GLU A 43 7.22 0.44 -25.20
N ALA A 44 7.63 0.70 -23.95
CA ALA A 44 8.74 1.59 -23.62
C ALA A 44 10.12 1.01 -23.98
N ARG A 45 10.18 -0.23 -24.51
CA ARG A 45 11.40 -0.92 -24.91
C ARG A 45 12.37 -1.21 -23.75
N ALA A 46 11.87 -1.39 -22.54
CA ALA A 46 12.66 -1.85 -21.40
C ALA A 46 13.11 -3.30 -21.59
N ARG A 47 14.23 -3.71 -20.99
CA ARG A 47 14.65 -5.11 -20.86
C ARG A 47 14.01 -5.67 -19.60
N ILE A 48 13.05 -6.57 -19.75
CA ILE A 48 12.17 -6.99 -18.67
C ILE A 48 12.66 -8.28 -18.05
N VAL A 49 12.92 -8.27 -16.74
CA VAL A 49 13.20 -9.47 -15.95
C VAL A 49 12.02 -9.72 -15.03
N ILE A 50 11.36 -10.86 -15.16
CA ILE A 50 10.20 -11.21 -14.32
C ILE A 50 10.66 -12.17 -13.22
N ALA A 51 10.29 -11.86 -11.97
CA ALA A 51 10.46 -12.73 -10.80
C ALA A 51 9.08 -13.12 -10.26
N THR A 52 8.84 -14.42 -10.11
CA THR A 52 7.56 -14.98 -9.64
C THR A 52 7.74 -15.96 -8.51
N HIS A 53 6.67 -16.16 -7.72
CA HIS A 53 6.62 -17.17 -6.67
C HIS A 53 5.29 -17.90 -6.73
N ARG A 54 5.34 -19.22 -6.87
CA ARG A 54 4.18 -20.13 -6.85
C ARG A 54 4.54 -21.33 -5.98
N ASP A 55 3.87 -21.49 -4.84
CA ASP A 55 4.16 -22.54 -3.87
C ASP A 55 3.74 -23.94 -4.34
N SER A 56 2.66 -24.04 -5.10
CA SER A 56 2.09 -25.33 -5.53
C SER A 56 2.28 -25.57 -7.03
N ALA A 57 2.82 -26.74 -7.34
CA ALA A 57 2.78 -27.30 -8.68
C ALA A 57 2.05 -28.65 -8.65
N PRO A 58 1.24 -28.98 -9.68
CA PRO A 58 0.57 -30.29 -9.77
C PRO A 58 1.55 -31.48 -9.67
N ASP A 59 2.80 -31.28 -10.05
CA ASP A 59 3.83 -32.29 -10.21
C ASP A 59 4.87 -32.33 -9.07
N GLY A 60 4.65 -31.58 -7.99
CA GLY A 60 5.44 -31.62 -6.76
C GLY A 60 6.67 -30.71 -6.70
N MET A 61 7.27 -30.27 -7.81
CA MET A 61 8.35 -29.28 -7.83
C MET A 61 7.87 -28.01 -8.54
N PRO A 62 7.81 -26.85 -7.85
CA PRO A 62 7.38 -25.61 -8.47
C PRO A 62 8.40 -25.17 -9.54
N SER A 63 7.94 -25.06 -10.80
CA SER A 63 8.72 -24.59 -11.96
C SER A 63 8.12 -23.32 -12.54
N ALA A 64 8.96 -22.52 -13.18
CA ALA A 64 8.53 -21.33 -13.92
C ALA A 64 7.92 -21.66 -15.31
N ASP A 65 8.04 -22.91 -15.82
CA ASP A 65 7.55 -23.28 -17.16
C ASP A 65 6.07 -22.99 -17.40
N PRO A 66 5.13 -23.40 -16.51
CA PRO A 66 3.72 -23.11 -16.72
C PRO A 66 3.43 -21.60 -16.70
N ILE A 67 4.19 -20.86 -15.90
CA ILE A 67 4.05 -19.39 -15.78
C ILE A 67 4.51 -18.73 -17.09
N ALA A 68 5.65 -19.18 -17.65
CA ALA A 68 6.17 -18.68 -18.92
C ALA A 68 5.17 -18.91 -20.06
N ALA A 69 4.58 -20.12 -20.12
CA ALA A 69 3.59 -20.48 -21.13
C ALA A 69 2.33 -19.58 -21.03
N SER A 70 1.74 -19.44 -19.83
CA SER A 70 0.58 -18.59 -19.59
C SER A 70 0.86 -17.11 -19.93
N LEU A 71 1.99 -16.56 -19.49
CA LEU A 71 2.36 -15.18 -19.80
C LEU A 71 2.63 -14.98 -21.30
N SER A 72 3.28 -15.93 -21.97
CA SER A 72 3.54 -15.86 -23.41
C SER A 72 2.24 -15.83 -24.21
N GLU A 73 1.26 -16.67 -23.85
CA GLU A 73 -0.07 -16.65 -24.45
C GLU A 73 -0.80 -15.32 -24.20
N MET A 74 -0.81 -14.83 -22.95
CA MET A 74 -1.50 -13.60 -22.57
C MET A 74 -0.90 -12.35 -23.21
N LEU A 75 0.43 -12.30 -23.38
CA LEU A 75 1.14 -11.13 -23.95
C LEU A 75 1.29 -11.24 -25.48
N GLY A 76 1.05 -12.43 -26.08
CA GLY A 76 1.29 -12.68 -27.51
C GLY A 76 2.76 -12.55 -27.90
N ARG A 77 3.70 -12.80 -26.97
CA ARG A 77 5.14 -12.62 -27.13
C ARG A 77 5.90 -13.79 -26.52
N PRO A 78 7.07 -14.18 -27.09
CA PRO A 78 7.92 -15.18 -26.48
C PRO A 78 8.48 -14.67 -25.16
N ILE A 79 8.58 -15.57 -24.18
CA ILE A 79 9.22 -15.32 -22.88
C ILE A 79 10.40 -16.26 -22.76
N ASN A 80 11.59 -15.68 -22.68
CA ASN A 80 12.82 -16.42 -22.43
C ASN A 80 12.86 -16.88 -20.96
N ARG A 81 13.46 -18.05 -20.69
CA ARG A 81 13.58 -18.59 -19.35
C ARG A 81 15.02 -18.70 -18.91
N LEU A 82 15.28 -18.49 -17.62
CA LEU A 82 16.60 -18.63 -17.02
C LEU A 82 16.51 -19.36 -15.69
N ASP A 83 17.08 -20.55 -15.61
CA ASP A 83 17.09 -21.35 -14.38
C ASP A 83 18.17 -20.89 -13.40
N ASP A 84 19.41 -20.75 -13.88
CA ASP A 84 20.53 -20.22 -13.08
C ASP A 84 20.65 -18.71 -13.32
N TRP A 85 19.94 -17.95 -12.49
CA TRP A 85 19.83 -16.50 -12.62
C TRP A 85 20.77 -15.71 -11.71
N LYS A 86 21.48 -16.38 -10.78
CA LYS A 86 22.35 -15.70 -9.81
C LYS A 86 23.73 -15.40 -10.39
N GLY A 87 24.35 -14.34 -9.86
CA GLY A 87 25.73 -13.94 -10.20
C GLY A 87 25.94 -13.65 -11.68
N GLU A 88 27.09 -14.07 -12.20
CA GLU A 88 27.46 -13.75 -13.60
C GLU A 88 26.54 -14.35 -14.68
N ALA A 89 25.89 -15.48 -14.41
CA ALA A 89 24.98 -16.09 -15.38
C ALA A 89 23.76 -15.19 -15.62
N GLY A 90 23.16 -14.70 -14.56
CA GLY A 90 22.05 -13.73 -14.61
C GLY A 90 22.44 -12.43 -15.30
N LEU A 91 23.57 -11.83 -14.89
CA LEU A 91 24.08 -10.59 -15.48
C LEU A 91 24.32 -10.73 -16.99
N ARG A 92 24.93 -11.85 -17.43
CA ARG A 92 25.14 -12.12 -18.86
C ARG A 92 23.82 -12.32 -19.62
N ALA A 93 22.84 -13.00 -19.01
CA ALA A 93 21.54 -13.18 -19.63
C ALA A 93 20.81 -11.85 -19.82
N VAL A 94 20.75 -11.01 -18.78
CA VAL A 94 20.12 -9.69 -18.85
C VAL A 94 20.83 -8.75 -19.84
N SER A 95 22.17 -8.78 -19.90
CA SER A 95 22.92 -7.95 -20.85
C SER A 95 22.69 -8.32 -22.32
N ARG A 96 22.28 -9.57 -22.60
CA ARG A 96 21.99 -10.06 -23.96
C ARG A 96 20.55 -9.82 -24.39
N LEU A 97 19.67 -9.42 -23.47
CA LEU A 97 18.29 -9.06 -23.83
C LEU A 97 18.29 -7.89 -24.80
N SER A 98 17.52 -8.03 -25.86
CA SER A 98 17.18 -6.90 -26.72
C SER A 98 16.15 -6.02 -26.05
N ASP A 99 16.06 -4.77 -26.49
CA ASP A 99 15.07 -3.82 -25.99
C ASP A 99 13.63 -4.33 -26.23
N GLY A 100 12.86 -4.41 -25.17
CA GLY A 100 11.49 -4.92 -25.17
C GLY A 100 11.38 -6.46 -24.99
N GLU A 101 12.50 -7.18 -24.88
CA GLU A 101 12.49 -8.61 -24.58
C GLU A 101 12.19 -8.89 -23.10
N ILE A 102 11.64 -10.09 -22.86
CA ILE A 102 11.19 -10.55 -21.54
C ILE A 102 11.95 -11.83 -21.15
N LEU A 103 12.53 -11.81 -19.96
CA LEU A 103 13.20 -12.93 -19.31
C LEU A 103 12.46 -13.28 -18.03
N LEU A 104 12.03 -14.52 -17.87
CA LEU A 104 11.48 -15.06 -16.62
C LEU A 104 12.55 -15.88 -15.90
N ILE A 105 12.90 -15.49 -14.70
CA ILE A 105 13.79 -16.29 -13.84
C ILE A 105 13.04 -17.45 -13.19
N GLU A 106 13.76 -18.47 -12.72
CA GLU A 106 13.16 -19.64 -12.09
C GLU A 106 12.32 -19.26 -10.87
N ASN A 107 11.33 -20.08 -10.56
CA ASN A 107 10.36 -19.85 -9.48
C ASN A 107 11.04 -19.66 -8.12
N LEU A 108 10.77 -18.54 -7.49
CA LEU A 108 11.37 -18.13 -6.21
C LEU A 108 10.97 -19.01 -5.02
N ALA A 109 9.94 -19.84 -5.15
CA ALA A 109 9.61 -20.86 -4.15
C ALA A 109 10.76 -21.86 -3.92
N ARG A 110 11.70 -21.98 -4.87
CA ARG A 110 12.91 -22.79 -4.72
C ARG A 110 14.01 -22.13 -3.92
N GLU A 111 13.89 -20.86 -3.62
CA GLU A 111 14.90 -20.06 -2.90
C GLU A 111 14.61 -20.04 -1.41
N THR A 112 15.50 -20.67 -0.63
CA THR A 112 15.32 -20.78 0.84
C THR A 112 15.28 -19.44 1.56
N GLY A 113 15.94 -18.40 1.02
CA GLY A 113 15.97 -17.04 1.58
C GLY A 113 14.78 -16.16 1.22
N GLU A 114 13.93 -16.58 0.29
CA GLU A 114 12.84 -15.75 -0.23
C GLU A 114 11.84 -15.36 0.86
N SER A 115 11.31 -16.35 1.60
CA SER A 115 10.30 -16.14 2.63
C SER A 115 10.83 -15.52 3.92
N THR A 116 12.15 -15.59 4.16
CA THR A 116 12.80 -15.00 5.34
C THR A 116 13.30 -13.58 5.12
N GLY A 117 13.23 -13.09 3.86
CA GLY A 117 13.74 -11.76 3.52
C GLY A 117 15.27 -11.69 3.54
N ASP A 118 15.96 -12.77 3.13
CA ASP A 118 17.42 -12.85 3.13
C ASP A 118 18.04 -11.72 2.30
N ASP A 119 18.99 -11.00 2.91
CA ASP A 119 19.58 -9.79 2.32
C ASP A 119 20.55 -10.13 1.17
N ALA A 120 21.26 -11.27 1.24
CA ALA A 120 22.15 -11.70 0.15
C ALA A 120 21.34 -12.11 -1.09
N LEU A 121 20.19 -12.76 -0.90
CA LEU A 121 19.27 -13.04 -1.98
C LEU A 121 18.64 -11.75 -2.55
N ALA A 122 18.30 -10.80 -1.71
CA ALA A 122 17.80 -9.49 -2.11
C ALA A 122 18.82 -8.69 -2.93
N ASP A 123 20.08 -8.72 -2.52
CA ASP A 123 21.21 -8.13 -3.26
C ASP A 123 21.39 -8.77 -4.63
N ALA A 124 21.32 -10.11 -4.69
CA ALA A 124 21.39 -10.84 -5.97
C ALA A 124 20.28 -10.41 -6.95
N PHE A 125 19.05 -10.14 -6.47
CA PHE A 125 18.00 -9.54 -7.30
C PHE A 125 18.35 -8.12 -7.74
N GLY A 126 18.91 -7.31 -6.85
CA GLY A 126 19.31 -5.93 -7.14
C GLY A 126 20.30 -5.83 -8.29
N HIS A 127 21.19 -6.81 -8.43
CA HIS A 127 22.17 -6.85 -9.50
C HIS A 127 21.57 -7.16 -10.91
N LEU A 128 20.33 -7.66 -10.96
CA LEU A 128 19.67 -7.98 -12.26
C LEU A 128 19.04 -6.75 -12.94
N ALA A 129 18.88 -5.63 -12.23
CA ALA A 129 18.15 -4.50 -12.79
C ALA A 129 18.51 -3.17 -12.13
N ASP A 130 18.41 -2.08 -12.91
CA ASP A 130 18.55 -0.70 -12.42
C ASP A 130 17.25 -0.24 -11.73
N ILE A 131 16.10 -0.76 -12.21
CA ILE A 131 14.77 -0.41 -11.72
C ILE A 131 14.07 -1.66 -11.21
N TYR A 132 13.56 -1.58 -9.98
CA TYR A 132 12.66 -2.58 -9.41
C TYR A 132 11.21 -2.10 -9.46
N CYS A 133 10.33 -2.94 -9.99
CA CYS A 133 8.89 -2.72 -10.08
C CYS A 133 8.12 -3.81 -9.32
N ASN A 134 7.42 -3.44 -8.24
CA ASN A 134 6.60 -4.39 -7.51
C ASN A 134 5.16 -4.39 -8.03
N GLU A 135 4.70 -5.52 -8.58
CA GLU A 135 3.33 -5.72 -9.04
C GLU A 135 2.54 -6.71 -8.15
N ALA A 136 3.17 -7.27 -7.12
CA ALA A 136 2.59 -8.27 -6.25
C ALA A 136 1.90 -7.64 -5.01
N PHE A 137 0.85 -6.82 -5.20
CA PHE A 137 0.15 -6.15 -4.10
C PHE A 137 -0.44 -7.13 -3.06
N ALA A 138 -0.94 -8.28 -3.48
CA ALA A 138 -1.48 -9.29 -2.56
C ALA A 138 -0.46 -9.76 -1.50
N LEU A 139 0.84 -9.64 -1.79
CA LEU A 139 1.95 -9.98 -0.90
C LEU A 139 2.51 -8.77 -0.13
N ALA A 140 1.91 -7.58 -0.26
CA ALA A 140 2.45 -6.34 0.32
C ALA A 140 2.59 -6.36 1.84
N HIS A 141 1.85 -7.23 2.52
CA HIS A 141 1.91 -7.45 3.98
C HIS A 141 3.09 -8.34 4.42
N GLN A 142 3.79 -9.00 3.49
CA GLN A 142 4.87 -9.93 3.77
C GLN A 142 6.24 -9.30 3.51
N ILE A 143 7.20 -9.58 4.39
CA ILE A 143 8.61 -9.24 4.20
C ILE A 143 9.27 -10.41 3.48
N ARG A 144 9.58 -10.24 2.19
CA ARG A 144 10.30 -11.23 1.38
C ARG A 144 11.54 -10.58 0.75
N ALA A 145 12.53 -11.39 0.37
CA ALA A 145 13.71 -10.90 -0.35
C ALA A 145 13.30 -10.17 -1.64
N SER A 146 12.36 -10.73 -2.40
CA SER A 146 11.90 -10.20 -3.69
C SER A 146 10.86 -9.08 -3.60
N THR A 147 10.28 -8.75 -2.43
CA THR A 147 9.26 -7.69 -2.29
C THR A 147 9.75 -6.47 -1.51
N VAL A 148 10.48 -6.70 -0.42
CA VAL A 148 10.96 -5.65 0.49
C VAL A 148 12.49 -5.51 0.41
N GLY A 149 13.20 -6.63 0.41
CA GLY A 149 14.66 -6.65 0.41
C GLY A 149 15.24 -5.96 -0.82
N VAL A 150 14.87 -6.44 -2.00
CA VAL A 150 15.38 -5.97 -3.31
C VAL A 150 15.27 -4.47 -3.51
N ALA A 151 14.24 -3.83 -2.98
CA ALA A 151 14.04 -2.39 -3.14
C ALA A 151 15.19 -1.54 -2.53
N LYS A 152 15.99 -2.11 -1.63
CA LYS A 152 17.14 -1.46 -1.01
C LYS A 152 18.41 -1.55 -1.87
N HIS A 153 18.47 -2.53 -2.77
CA HIS A 153 19.64 -2.89 -3.58
C HIS A 153 19.56 -2.45 -5.04
N VAL A 154 18.55 -1.69 -5.43
CA VAL A 154 18.36 -1.14 -6.78
C VAL A 154 18.51 0.38 -6.79
N GLU A 155 18.83 0.95 -7.96
CA GLU A 155 18.89 2.39 -8.09
C GLU A 155 17.54 3.07 -7.93
N ARG A 156 16.47 2.43 -8.42
CA ARG A 156 15.10 2.97 -8.38
C ARG A 156 14.10 1.86 -8.08
N ALA A 157 13.18 2.11 -7.15
CA ALA A 157 12.08 1.20 -6.84
C ALA A 157 10.74 1.91 -6.99
N CYS A 158 9.76 1.24 -7.59
CA CYS A 158 8.42 1.77 -7.82
C CYS A 158 7.35 0.68 -7.72
N ALA A 159 6.10 1.11 -7.67
CA ALA A 159 4.96 0.21 -7.81
C ALA A 159 4.67 -0.07 -9.29
N GLY A 160 4.14 -1.25 -9.60
CA GLY A 160 3.50 -1.51 -10.88
C GLY A 160 2.15 -0.78 -11.01
N ILE A 161 1.61 -0.75 -12.21
CA ILE A 161 0.36 -0.03 -12.52
C ILE A 161 -0.82 -0.61 -11.73
N ALA A 162 -0.95 -1.94 -11.68
CA ALA A 162 -2.03 -2.58 -10.93
C ALA A 162 -1.83 -2.46 -9.42
N PHE A 163 -0.59 -2.58 -8.92
CA PHE A 163 -0.25 -2.35 -7.53
C PHE A 163 -0.66 -0.94 -7.06
N ALA A 164 -0.24 0.09 -7.81
CA ALA A 164 -0.56 1.48 -7.49
C ALA A 164 -2.06 1.77 -7.55
N ARG A 165 -2.74 1.24 -8.59
CA ARG A 165 -4.20 1.36 -8.76
C ARG A 165 -4.94 0.71 -7.59
N GLU A 166 -4.53 -0.49 -7.18
CA GLU A 166 -5.17 -1.21 -6.08
C GLU A 166 -5.03 -0.44 -4.76
N LEU A 167 -3.83 0.02 -4.41
CA LEU A 167 -3.62 0.84 -3.21
C LEU A 167 -4.46 2.12 -3.22
N ASN A 168 -4.49 2.84 -4.35
CA ASN A 168 -5.30 4.06 -4.49
C ASN A 168 -6.81 3.76 -4.37
N THR A 169 -7.26 2.61 -4.88
CA THR A 169 -8.65 2.19 -4.76
C THR A 169 -9.01 1.87 -3.33
N LEU A 170 -8.16 1.11 -2.62
CA LEU A 170 -8.35 0.82 -1.20
C LEU A 170 -8.34 2.10 -0.36
N ASP A 171 -7.42 3.03 -0.63
CA ASP A 171 -7.37 4.33 0.05
C ASP A 171 -8.67 5.13 -0.17
N THR A 172 -9.16 5.17 -1.41
CA THR A 172 -10.42 5.83 -1.75
C THR A 172 -11.62 5.16 -1.10
N MET A 173 -11.65 3.82 -1.06
CA MET A 173 -12.81 3.04 -0.63
C MET A 173 -12.84 2.78 0.88
N LEU A 174 -11.68 2.65 1.53
CA LEU A 174 -11.54 2.18 2.91
C LEU A 174 -10.74 3.13 3.81
N GLY A 175 -10.07 4.15 3.27
CA GLY A 175 -9.29 5.11 4.06
C GLY A 175 -10.16 5.86 5.09
N GLU A 176 -11.40 6.20 4.69
CA GLU A 176 -12.41 6.77 5.59
C GLU A 176 -13.61 5.83 5.71
N VAL A 177 -13.86 5.30 6.91
CA VAL A 177 -15.01 4.44 7.19
C VAL A 177 -16.25 5.30 7.41
N ARG A 178 -17.23 5.18 6.53
CA ARG A 178 -18.52 5.88 6.61
C ARG A 178 -19.56 5.02 7.29
N ILE A 179 -20.22 5.58 8.27
CA ILE A 179 -21.27 4.91 9.04
C ILE A 179 -22.67 5.09 8.37
N PRO A 180 -23.55 4.10 8.46
CA PRO A 180 -23.38 2.77 9.08
C PRO A 180 -22.35 1.91 8.34
N SER A 181 -21.56 1.13 9.08
CA SER A 181 -20.43 0.36 8.57
C SER A 181 -20.48 -1.11 8.98
N LEU A 182 -20.11 -1.98 8.06
CA LEU A 182 -20.22 -3.42 8.20
C LEU A 182 -18.94 -4.11 7.69
N ALA A 183 -18.44 -5.08 8.43
CA ALA A 183 -17.45 -6.03 7.94
C ALA A 183 -18.02 -7.46 7.95
N VAL A 184 -17.75 -8.24 6.90
CA VAL A 184 -17.98 -9.68 6.83
C VAL A 184 -16.62 -10.35 6.74
N LEU A 185 -16.26 -11.15 7.75
CA LEU A 185 -14.96 -11.79 7.87
C LEU A 185 -15.14 -13.30 7.91
N GLY A 186 -14.65 -13.98 6.89
CA GLY A 186 -14.79 -15.43 6.71
C GLY A 186 -13.49 -16.11 6.28
N GLY A 187 -13.60 -17.37 5.85
CA GLY A 187 -12.49 -18.23 5.43
C GLY A 187 -11.79 -18.93 6.59
N GLU A 188 -10.54 -19.36 6.41
CA GLU A 188 -9.77 -20.11 7.38
C GLU A 188 -9.51 -19.36 8.68
N ALA A 189 -9.44 -20.09 9.79
CA ALA A 189 -9.07 -19.56 11.09
C ALA A 189 -7.55 -19.61 11.28
N SER A 190 -6.95 -18.45 11.57
CA SER A 190 -5.58 -18.35 12.04
C SER A 190 -5.48 -17.25 13.11
N LYS A 191 -4.45 -17.34 13.97
CA LYS A 191 -4.16 -16.31 14.97
C LYS A 191 -4.00 -14.92 14.32
N GLU A 192 -3.22 -14.85 13.24
CA GLU A 192 -2.99 -13.60 12.51
C GLU A 192 -4.31 -12.99 12.03
N LYS A 193 -5.15 -13.80 11.38
CA LYS A 193 -6.42 -13.34 10.87
C LYS A 193 -7.39 -12.89 11.95
N LEU A 194 -7.39 -13.55 13.12
CA LEU A 194 -8.19 -13.11 14.27
C LEU A 194 -7.71 -11.76 14.80
N LEU A 195 -6.40 -11.52 14.89
CA LEU A 195 -5.86 -10.22 15.30
C LEU A 195 -6.21 -9.11 14.31
N LEU A 196 -6.23 -9.40 13.00
CA LEU A 196 -6.69 -8.47 11.99
C LEU A 196 -8.22 -8.25 12.09
N ALA A 197 -8.99 -9.32 12.31
CA ALA A 197 -10.43 -9.24 12.52
C ALA A 197 -10.78 -8.37 13.74
N GLU A 198 -10.02 -8.50 14.83
CA GLU A 198 -10.13 -7.66 16.02
C GLU A 198 -9.91 -6.17 15.68
N ALA A 199 -8.84 -5.85 14.93
CA ALA A 199 -8.55 -4.49 14.52
C ALA A 199 -9.67 -3.93 13.60
N VAL A 200 -10.16 -4.71 12.65
CA VAL A 200 -11.30 -4.34 11.79
C VAL A 200 -12.57 -4.10 12.60
N ALA A 201 -12.87 -4.97 13.59
CA ALA A 201 -14.05 -4.84 14.43
C ALA A 201 -14.07 -3.53 15.25
N ARG A 202 -12.89 -2.98 15.57
CA ARG A 202 -12.76 -1.65 16.21
C ARG A 202 -13.05 -0.48 15.25
N ARG A 203 -13.00 -0.69 13.93
CA ARG A 203 -13.22 0.34 12.92
C ARG A 203 -14.67 0.42 12.43
N VAL A 204 -15.42 -0.66 12.51
CA VAL A 204 -16.79 -0.73 12.00
C VAL A 204 -17.81 -0.86 13.12
N GLU A 205 -19.06 -0.51 12.85
CA GLU A 205 -20.14 -0.65 13.84
C GLU A 205 -20.61 -2.09 13.97
N ARG A 206 -20.52 -2.87 12.88
CA ARG A 206 -21.00 -4.25 12.85
C ARG A 206 -19.98 -5.17 12.18
N THR A 207 -19.70 -6.30 12.83
CA THR A 207 -18.81 -7.34 12.29
C THR A 207 -19.53 -8.68 12.27
N PHE A 208 -19.57 -9.31 11.09
CA PHE A 208 -20.05 -10.68 10.89
C PHE A 208 -18.85 -11.62 10.77
N ILE A 209 -18.79 -12.63 11.61
CA ILE A 209 -17.74 -13.66 11.61
C ILE A 209 -18.32 -14.95 11.05
N ALA A 210 -17.69 -15.51 10.01
CA ALA A 210 -18.15 -16.71 9.31
C ALA A 210 -17.01 -17.63 8.88
N GLY A 211 -17.33 -18.65 8.09
CA GLY A 211 -16.37 -19.68 7.66
C GLY A 211 -15.76 -20.38 8.86
N GLN A 212 -14.53 -20.86 8.74
CA GLN A 212 -13.82 -21.47 9.85
C GLN A 212 -13.39 -20.46 10.91
N LEU A 213 -13.33 -19.18 10.57
CA LEU A 213 -13.01 -18.10 11.52
C LEU A 213 -14.01 -18.02 12.68
N VAL A 214 -15.21 -18.61 12.55
CA VAL A 214 -16.22 -18.65 13.61
C VAL A 214 -15.88 -19.66 14.73
N LEU A 215 -15.07 -20.70 14.44
CA LEU A 215 -14.81 -21.79 15.38
C LEU A 215 -14.28 -21.34 16.73
N PRO A 216 -13.29 -20.43 16.85
CA PRO A 216 -12.83 -19.92 18.15
C PRO A 216 -13.95 -19.27 18.97
N PHE A 217 -14.93 -18.61 18.33
CA PHE A 217 -16.05 -17.96 18.99
C PHE A 217 -17.08 -18.97 19.52
N LEU A 218 -17.34 -20.05 18.76
CA LEU A 218 -18.23 -21.12 19.20
C LEU A 218 -17.64 -21.91 20.37
N ILE A 219 -16.32 -22.17 20.35
CA ILE A 219 -15.59 -22.80 21.47
C ILE A 219 -15.61 -21.89 22.72
N ALA A 220 -15.31 -20.59 22.53
CA ALA A 220 -15.31 -19.61 23.63
C ALA A 220 -16.67 -19.48 24.31
N ARG A 221 -17.76 -19.74 23.59
CA ARG A 221 -19.15 -19.75 24.12
C ARG A 221 -19.61 -21.12 24.63
N GLY A 222 -18.76 -22.15 24.54
CA GLY A 222 -19.09 -23.52 24.96
C GLY A 222 -20.11 -24.24 24.06
N ILE A 223 -20.34 -23.76 22.81
CA ILE A 223 -21.31 -24.35 21.89
C ILE A 223 -20.76 -25.61 21.23
N ILE A 224 -19.46 -25.59 20.87
CA ILE A 224 -18.74 -26.76 20.40
C ILE A 224 -17.51 -27.01 21.27
N PRO A 225 -17.06 -28.28 21.40
CA PRO A 225 -15.83 -28.60 22.13
C PRO A 225 -14.59 -28.08 21.42
N ALA A 226 -13.50 -27.91 22.16
CA ALA A 226 -12.19 -27.63 21.60
C ALA A 226 -11.77 -28.70 20.56
N ASN A 227 -11.09 -28.29 19.53
CA ASN A 227 -10.58 -29.17 18.47
C ASN A 227 -9.15 -28.76 18.07
N ALA A 228 -8.44 -29.65 17.36
CA ALA A 228 -7.03 -29.46 17.03
C ALA A 228 -6.76 -28.28 16.06
N ALA A 229 -7.79 -27.78 15.35
CA ALA A 229 -7.65 -26.67 14.42
C ALA A 229 -7.67 -25.30 15.10
N VAL A 230 -8.04 -25.23 16.41
CA VAL A 230 -8.20 -23.98 17.14
C VAL A 230 -7.34 -24.03 18.41
N THR A 231 -6.39 -23.11 18.51
CA THR A 231 -5.53 -22.98 19.71
C THR A 231 -6.23 -22.21 20.82
N ASP A 232 -5.81 -22.41 22.08
CA ASP A 232 -6.33 -21.66 23.23
C ASP A 232 -6.13 -20.15 23.07
N GLU A 233 -5.06 -19.74 22.41
CA GLU A 233 -4.80 -18.34 22.12
C GLU A 233 -5.85 -17.75 21.16
N MET A 234 -6.27 -18.50 20.15
CA MET A 234 -7.35 -18.07 19.23
C MET A 234 -8.68 -17.93 19.97
N VAL A 235 -8.96 -18.83 20.91
CA VAL A 235 -10.16 -18.75 21.79
C VAL A 235 -10.09 -17.49 22.67
N THR A 236 -8.93 -17.20 23.25
CA THR A 236 -8.70 -16.00 24.07
C THR A 236 -8.93 -14.72 23.26
N ILE A 237 -8.45 -14.65 22.00
CA ILE A 237 -8.71 -13.51 21.12
C ILE A 237 -10.21 -13.37 20.86
N ALA A 238 -10.91 -14.46 20.55
CA ALA A 238 -12.36 -14.43 20.31
C ALA A 238 -13.14 -13.94 21.55
N GLN A 239 -12.76 -14.37 22.76
CA GLN A 239 -13.36 -13.89 24.01
C GLN A 239 -13.16 -12.38 24.19
N ARG A 240 -11.93 -11.90 23.94
CA ARG A 240 -11.61 -10.47 24.01
C ARG A 240 -12.43 -9.67 23.01
N MET A 241 -12.52 -10.11 21.74
CA MET A 241 -13.33 -9.45 20.72
C MET A 241 -14.81 -9.34 21.12
N MET A 242 -15.38 -10.41 21.69
CA MET A 242 -16.78 -10.40 22.16
C MET A 242 -16.99 -9.43 23.33
N THR A 243 -16.04 -9.36 24.25
CA THR A 243 -16.07 -8.44 25.39
C THR A 243 -15.98 -6.98 24.93
N GLU A 244 -14.97 -6.67 24.11
CA GLU A 244 -14.77 -5.32 23.56
C GLU A 244 -15.98 -4.85 22.73
N ALA A 245 -16.59 -5.72 21.95
CA ALA A 245 -17.78 -5.38 21.17
C ALA A 245 -18.95 -4.96 22.08
N ARG A 246 -19.18 -5.67 23.19
CA ARG A 246 -20.21 -5.33 24.18
C ARG A 246 -19.93 -4.00 24.87
N GLU A 247 -18.70 -3.78 25.32
CA GLU A 247 -18.28 -2.56 26.02
C GLU A 247 -18.35 -1.32 25.11
N SER A 248 -17.96 -1.46 23.85
CA SER A 248 -17.95 -0.36 22.86
C SER A 248 -19.28 -0.15 22.14
N LYS A 249 -20.35 -0.87 22.51
CA LYS A 249 -21.68 -0.84 21.85
C LYS A 249 -21.61 -1.17 20.36
N ARG A 250 -20.61 -1.93 19.92
CA ARG A 250 -20.50 -2.47 18.58
C ARG A 250 -21.15 -3.84 18.52
N THR A 251 -21.57 -4.24 17.33
CA THR A 251 -22.18 -5.56 17.14
C THR A 251 -21.16 -6.50 16.56
N LEU A 252 -20.88 -7.60 17.24
CA LEU A 252 -20.16 -8.74 16.71
C LEU A 252 -21.15 -9.92 16.67
N SER A 253 -21.37 -10.49 15.48
CA SER A 253 -22.35 -11.55 15.25
C SER A 253 -21.70 -12.75 14.59
N THR A 254 -22.02 -13.94 15.12
CA THR A 254 -21.78 -15.24 14.49
C THR A 254 -23.08 -15.72 13.82
N PRO A 255 -23.03 -16.69 12.89
CA PRO A 255 -24.25 -17.28 12.31
C PRO A 255 -25.16 -17.87 13.39
N VAL A 256 -26.47 -17.74 13.20
CA VAL A 256 -27.49 -18.35 14.06
C VAL A 256 -27.87 -19.76 13.62
N ASP A 257 -27.55 -20.12 12.39
CA ASP A 257 -27.73 -21.45 11.80
C ASP A 257 -26.60 -21.76 10.80
N TYR A 258 -26.33 -23.03 10.60
CA TYR A 258 -25.25 -23.55 9.79
C TYR A 258 -25.71 -24.65 8.84
N THR A 259 -25.12 -24.68 7.65
CA THR A 259 -25.17 -25.82 6.75
C THR A 259 -24.08 -26.80 7.18
N VAL A 260 -24.46 -28.05 7.50
CA VAL A 260 -23.57 -29.06 8.06
C VAL A 260 -23.69 -30.40 7.34
N VAL A 261 -22.65 -31.21 7.45
CA VAL A 261 -22.62 -32.62 7.02
C VAL A 261 -21.93 -33.49 8.07
N SER A 262 -22.06 -34.82 7.98
CA SER A 262 -21.23 -35.71 8.81
C SER A 262 -19.76 -35.69 8.35
N PRO A 263 -18.78 -36.03 9.23
CA PRO A 263 -17.36 -36.11 8.86
C PRO A 263 -17.10 -37.04 7.66
N THR A 264 -17.77 -38.21 7.61
CA THR A 264 -17.66 -39.17 6.51
C THR A 264 -18.19 -38.61 5.17
N ALA A 265 -19.27 -37.85 5.24
CA ALA A 265 -19.81 -37.17 4.06
C ALA A 265 -18.87 -36.05 3.60
N PHE A 266 -18.31 -35.29 4.51
CA PHE A 266 -17.33 -34.25 4.22
C PHE A 266 -16.07 -34.82 3.54
N GLU A 267 -15.49 -35.86 4.11
CA GLU A 267 -14.32 -36.53 3.54
C GLU A 267 -14.58 -37.05 2.12
N ARG A 268 -15.76 -37.62 1.87
CA ARG A 268 -16.14 -38.08 0.53
C ARG A 268 -16.25 -36.93 -0.46
N LEU A 269 -16.89 -35.81 -0.08
CA LEU A 269 -17.06 -34.62 -0.92
C LEU A 269 -15.72 -33.91 -1.19
N SER A 270 -14.84 -33.83 -0.19
CA SER A 270 -13.52 -33.20 -0.34
C SER A 270 -12.60 -33.99 -1.29
N ARG A 271 -12.81 -35.30 -1.44
CA ARG A 271 -12.14 -36.15 -2.43
C ARG A 271 -12.78 -36.15 -3.82
N GLY A 272 -13.72 -35.21 -4.09
CA GLY A 272 -14.42 -35.13 -5.38
C GLY A 272 -15.37 -36.29 -5.67
N ARG A 273 -15.86 -36.98 -4.63
CA ARG A 273 -16.81 -38.11 -4.75
C ARG A 273 -18.22 -37.67 -4.35
N PRO A 274 -19.02 -37.09 -5.28
CA PRO A 274 -20.34 -36.54 -4.95
C PRO A 274 -21.33 -37.65 -4.54
N PHE A 275 -22.38 -37.23 -3.88
CA PHE A 275 -23.58 -38.03 -3.63
C PHE A 275 -24.64 -37.73 -4.69
N ALA A 276 -25.48 -38.70 -5.00
CA ALA A 276 -26.66 -38.45 -5.83
C ALA A 276 -27.60 -37.40 -5.18
N VAL A 277 -27.77 -37.50 -3.85
CA VAL A 277 -28.43 -36.50 -3.02
C VAL A 277 -27.48 -36.19 -1.86
N PRO A 278 -26.92 -35.00 -1.77
CA PRO A 278 -25.99 -34.66 -0.69
C PRO A 278 -26.70 -34.67 0.68
N PRO A 279 -26.12 -35.30 1.73
CA PRO A 279 -26.72 -35.39 3.05
C PRO A 279 -26.48 -34.09 3.85
N ILE A 280 -26.97 -32.96 3.33
CA ILE A 280 -26.83 -31.64 3.91
C ILE A 280 -27.96 -31.41 4.91
N LYS A 281 -27.65 -30.79 6.04
CA LYS A 281 -28.62 -30.34 7.04
C LYS A 281 -28.39 -28.88 7.39
N ASN A 282 -29.46 -28.14 7.60
CA ASN A 282 -29.40 -26.83 8.26
C ASN A 282 -29.71 -27.05 9.75
N VAL A 283 -28.79 -26.57 10.59
CA VAL A 283 -28.85 -26.79 12.03
C VAL A 283 -28.69 -25.46 12.75
N ALA A 284 -29.57 -25.15 13.66
CA ALA A 284 -29.43 -23.98 14.52
C ALA A 284 -28.19 -24.08 15.41
N GLU A 285 -27.60 -22.94 15.76
CA GLU A 285 -26.34 -22.87 16.53
C GLU A 285 -26.39 -23.72 17.81
N ASN A 286 -27.49 -23.67 18.56
CA ASN A 286 -27.67 -24.42 19.82
C ASN A 286 -27.80 -25.95 19.67
N ASN A 287 -27.98 -26.44 18.44
CA ASN A 287 -28.10 -27.85 18.10
C ASN A 287 -26.83 -28.41 17.42
N LEU A 288 -25.75 -27.64 17.40
CA LEU A 288 -24.47 -28.11 16.90
C LEU A 288 -23.90 -29.22 17.79
N SER A 289 -23.29 -30.23 17.18
CA SER A 289 -22.64 -31.35 17.88
C SER A 289 -21.26 -31.62 17.24
N ARG A 290 -20.42 -32.37 18.01
CA ARG A 290 -19.07 -32.76 17.53
C ARG A 290 -19.09 -33.66 16.29
N ASP A 291 -20.23 -34.28 15.99
CA ASP A 291 -20.38 -35.21 14.88
C ASP A 291 -20.80 -34.49 13.57
N LEU A 292 -20.68 -33.16 13.56
CA LEU A 292 -21.05 -32.34 12.42
C LEU A 292 -19.87 -31.46 11.99
N VAL A 293 -19.66 -31.37 10.67
CA VAL A 293 -18.71 -30.43 10.06
C VAL A 293 -19.50 -29.20 9.60
N LEU A 294 -19.08 -28.04 10.08
CA LEU A 294 -19.65 -26.75 9.66
C LEU A 294 -19.10 -26.41 8.27
N CYS A 295 -20.02 -26.31 7.30
CA CYS A 295 -19.64 -26.15 5.90
C CYS A 295 -19.99 -24.78 5.31
N ASP A 296 -21.11 -24.16 5.75
CA ASP A 296 -21.55 -22.84 5.28
C ASP A 296 -22.49 -22.22 6.33
N ILE A 297 -22.82 -20.94 6.17
CA ILE A 297 -23.88 -20.28 6.93
C ILE A 297 -25.25 -20.81 6.49
N GLY A 298 -26.18 -20.93 7.44
CA GLY A 298 -27.53 -21.39 7.18
C GLY A 298 -28.43 -20.33 6.52
N GLU A 299 -29.66 -20.71 6.20
CA GLU A 299 -30.59 -19.87 5.46
C GLU A 299 -31.05 -18.65 6.28
N THR A 300 -31.35 -18.84 7.55
CA THR A 300 -31.78 -17.75 8.45
C THR A 300 -30.70 -16.69 8.56
N THR A 301 -29.43 -17.12 8.70
CA THR A 301 -28.26 -16.22 8.74
C THR A 301 -28.12 -15.44 7.44
N ARG A 302 -28.27 -16.08 6.28
CA ARG A 302 -28.16 -15.42 4.97
C ARG A 302 -29.12 -14.24 4.86
N TRP A 303 -30.38 -14.43 5.18
CA TRP A 303 -31.40 -13.38 5.12
C TRP A 303 -31.14 -12.29 6.16
N SER A 304 -30.92 -12.65 7.42
CA SER A 304 -30.71 -11.67 8.48
C SER A 304 -29.45 -10.80 8.26
N TRP A 305 -28.41 -11.35 7.64
CA TRP A 305 -27.21 -10.58 7.35
C TRP A 305 -27.39 -9.68 6.13
N SER A 306 -28.08 -10.14 5.09
CA SER A 306 -28.35 -9.32 3.89
C SER A 306 -29.17 -8.07 4.17
N ASP A 307 -30.04 -8.08 5.19
CA ASP A 307 -30.83 -6.91 5.61
C ASP A 307 -29.95 -5.72 6.02
N TRP A 308 -28.75 -6.00 6.52
CA TRP A 308 -27.80 -4.95 6.94
C TRP A 308 -27.03 -4.32 5.77
N PHE A 309 -27.08 -4.90 4.58
CA PHE A 309 -26.40 -4.32 3.43
C PHE A 309 -27.07 -3.02 2.96
N GLY A 310 -28.39 -2.94 3.02
CA GLY A 310 -29.14 -1.76 2.57
C GLY A 310 -28.72 -0.44 3.25
N PRO A 311 -28.73 -0.37 4.58
CA PRO A 311 -28.35 0.84 5.32
C PRO A 311 -26.85 1.13 5.34
N ALA A 312 -25.99 0.12 5.11
CA ALA A 312 -24.54 0.28 5.27
C ALA A 312 -23.94 1.17 4.18
N ARG A 313 -23.12 2.16 4.60
CA ARG A 313 -22.36 3.05 3.71
C ARG A 313 -20.95 2.56 3.43
N THR A 314 -20.39 1.75 4.36
CA THR A 314 -19.12 1.05 4.17
C THR A 314 -19.37 -0.43 4.39
N ILE A 315 -19.04 -1.26 3.40
CA ILE A 315 -19.05 -2.72 3.48
C ILE A 315 -17.67 -3.23 3.10
N PHE A 316 -17.04 -3.95 4.01
CA PHE A 316 -15.80 -4.67 3.77
C PHE A 316 -16.04 -6.16 3.97
N TRP A 317 -15.84 -6.96 2.92
CA TRP A 317 -16.01 -8.40 2.99
C TRP A 317 -14.73 -9.12 2.60
N HIS A 318 -14.13 -9.85 3.56
CA HIS A 318 -12.92 -10.63 3.38
C HIS A 318 -13.17 -12.13 3.59
N GLY A 319 -12.93 -12.92 2.56
CA GLY A 319 -12.98 -14.38 2.58
C GLY A 319 -14.39 -14.98 2.52
N PRO A 320 -14.51 -16.25 2.12
CA PRO A 320 -15.79 -16.94 1.98
C PRO A 320 -16.46 -17.17 3.34
N VAL A 321 -17.81 -17.19 3.34
CA VAL A 321 -18.58 -17.48 4.56
C VAL A 321 -18.81 -18.98 4.79
N GLY A 322 -18.42 -19.81 3.81
CA GLY A 322 -18.43 -21.27 3.85
C GLY A 322 -17.12 -21.84 3.33
N ILE A 323 -17.06 -23.17 3.13
CA ILE A 323 -15.89 -23.88 2.59
C ILE A 323 -15.89 -23.71 1.06
N SER A 324 -15.05 -22.78 0.57
CA SER A 324 -15.04 -22.34 -0.83
C SER A 324 -14.53 -23.38 -1.83
N GLU A 325 -13.79 -24.36 -1.39
CA GLU A 325 -13.18 -25.43 -2.22
C GLU A 325 -14.24 -26.39 -2.76
N ILE A 326 -15.39 -26.47 -2.10
CA ILE A 326 -16.51 -27.35 -2.47
C ILE A 326 -17.71 -26.48 -2.87
N ASP A 327 -18.10 -26.49 -4.14
CA ASP A 327 -19.15 -25.63 -4.69
C ASP A 327 -20.50 -25.71 -3.94
N LEU A 328 -20.77 -26.89 -3.39
CA LEU A 328 -21.96 -27.16 -2.59
C LEU A 328 -22.04 -26.28 -1.34
N PHE A 329 -20.90 -25.87 -0.80
CA PHE A 329 -20.78 -25.08 0.43
C PHE A 329 -20.46 -23.61 0.17
N CYS A 330 -20.72 -23.14 -1.08
CA CYS A 330 -20.59 -21.74 -1.47
C CYS A 330 -21.94 -20.99 -1.50
N ALA A 331 -23.01 -21.63 -1.08
CA ALA A 331 -24.37 -21.07 -1.21
C ALA A 331 -24.55 -19.77 -0.41
N GLY A 332 -23.96 -19.68 0.79
CA GLY A 332 -23.96 -18.48 1.62
C GLY A 332 -23.21 -17.32 0.94
N SER A 333 -21.97 -17.56 0.50
CA SER A 333 -21.18 -16.54 -0.20
C SER A 333 -21.87 -16.05 -1.47
N ARG A 334 -22.43 -16.96 -2.26
CA ARG A 334 -23.15 -16.64 -3.49
C ARG A 334 -24.43 -15.84 -3.22
N PHE A 335 -25.19 -16.20 -2.20
CA PHE A 335 -26.39 -15.47 -1.79
C PHE A 335 -26.05 -14.02 -1.40
N LEU A 336 -25.12 -13.84 -0.49
CA LEU A 336 -24.69 -12.51 -0.03
C LEU A 336 -24.12 -11.66 -1.18
N ALA A 337 -23.35 -12.27 -2.10
CA ALA A 337 -22.80 -11.57 -3.25
C ALA A 337 -23.90 -11.11 -4.23
N ARG A 338 -24.93 -11.92 -4.44
CA ARG A 338 -26.10 -11.55 -5.27
C ARG A 338 -26.89 -10.40 -4.64
N GLU A 339 -27.10 -10.44 -3.34
CA GLU A 339 -27.77 -9.37 -2.61
C GLU A 339 -26.98 -8.04 -2.70
N LEU A 340 -25.66 -8.10 -2.62
CA LEU A 340 -24.81 -6.92 -2.83
C LEU A 340 -24.90 -6.41 -4.28
N ALA A 341 -24.80 -7.29 -5.28
CA ALA A 341 -24.81 -6.89 -6.69
C ALA A 341 -26.19 -6.45 -7.19
N GLY A 342 -27.27 -6.97 -6.59
CA GLY A 342 -28.66 -6.60 -6.92
C GLY A 342 -29.05 -5.18 -6.48
N ARG A 343 -28.23 -4.52 -5.69
CA ARG A 343 -28.52 -3.19 -5.14
C ARG A 343 -27.88 -2.08 -5.98
N THR A 344 -28.62 -0.99 -6.17
CA THR A 344 -28.07 0.24 -6.75
C THR A 344 -27.36 1.02 -5.64
N TRP A 345 -26.05 1.14 -5.76
CA TRP A 345 -25.23 1.85 -4.78
C TRP A 345 -25.01 3.31 -5.21
N PRO A 346 -25.43 4.31 -4.42
CA PRO A 346 -24.99 5.69 -4.61
C PRO A 346 -23.47 5.80 -4.59
N THR A 347 -22.90 6.81 -5.27
CA THR A 347 -21.45 7.02 -5.36
C THR A 347 -20.75 7.18 -4.00
N VAL A 348 -21.51 7.56 -2.98
CA VAL A 348 -21.02 7.74 -1.61
C VAL A 348 -20.80 6.43 -0.84
N HIS A 349 -21.34 5.31 -1.32
CA HIS A 349 -21.18 4.00 -0.66
C HIS A 349 -19.84 3.39 -1.04
N ARG A 350 -19.25 2.67 -0.09
CA ARG A 350 -17.95 2.02 -0.17
C ARG A 350 -18.16 0.51 0.00
N VAL A 351 -18.06 -0.25 -1.07
CA VAL A 351 -18.26 -1.71 -1.04
C VAL A 351 -17.03 -2.38 -1.62
N VAL A 352 -16.31 -3.12 -0.79
CA VAL A 352 -15.10 -3.86 -1.16
C VAL A 352 -15.27 -5.31 -0.75
N ILE A 353 -15.07 -6.23 -1.69
CA ILE A 353 -14.94 -7.65 -1.42
C ILE A 353 -13.55 -8.14 -1.81
N CYS A 354 -12.95 -8.99 -0.99
CA CYS A 354 -11.60 -9.48 -1.22
C CYS A 354 -11.38 -10.91 -0.69
N GLY A 355 -10.34 -11.53 -1.24
CA GLY A 355 -9.94 -12.89 -0.92
C GLY A 355 -10.05 -13.82 -2.11
N ALA A 356 -8.92 -14.41 -2.53
CA ALA A 356 -8.83 -15.28 -3.71
C ALA A 356 -9.84 -16.42 -3.67
N GLY A 357 -9.95 -17.13 -2.54
CA GLY A 357 -10.92 -18.23 -2.37
C GLY A 357 -12.37 -17.77 -2.56
N LEU A 358 -12.76 -16.60 -2.04
CA LEU A 358 -14.09 -16.04 -2.23
C LEU A 358 -14.35 -15.73 -3.72
N LEU A 359 -13.46 -15.00 -4.36
CA LEU A 359 -13.64 -14.58 -5.76
C LEU A 359 -13.66 -15.76 -6.72
N THR A 360 -12.76 -16.73 -6.52
CA THR A 360 -12.72 -17.97 -7.30
C THR A 360 -14.01 -18.78 -7.15
N ALA A 361 -14.50 -18.95 -5.92
CA ALA A 361 -15.75 -19.66 -5.66
C ALA A 361 -16.97 -18.96 -6.30
N LEU A 362 -17.02 -17.64 -6.26
CA LEU A 362 -18.06 -16.87 -6.91
C LEU A 362 -18.05 -17.07 -8.43
N ARG A 363 -16.87 -16.98 -9.07
CA ARG A 363 -16.73 -17.21 -10.52
C ARG A 363 -17.12 -18.63 -10.93
N ARG A 364 -16.65 -19.66 -10.20
CA ARG A 364 -17.07 -21.07 -10.46
C ARG A 364 -18.57 -21.24 -10.38
N SER A 365 -19.25 -20.51 -9.50
CA SER A 365 -20.71 -20.56 -9.36
C SER A 365 -21.47 -19.70 -10.38
N GLY A 366 -20.78 -19.19 -11.41
CA GLY A 366 -21.36 -18.36 -12.47
C GLY A 366 -21.69 -16.92 -12.04
N PHE A 367 -21.18 -16.46 -10.89
CA PHE A 367 -21.33 -15.08 -10.47
C PHE A 367 -20.07 -14.28 -10.85
N ALA A 368 -20.26 -13.12 -11.50
CA ALA A 368 -19.19 -12.19 -11.85
C ALA A 368 -18.92 -11.21 -10.69
N PRO A 369 -17.81 -11.36 -9.94
CA PRO A 369 -17.52 -10.46 -8.81
C PRO A 369 -17.38 -8.99 -9.22
N GLU A 370 -17.09 -8.73 -10.49
CA GLU A 370 -16.98 -7.39 -11.10
C GLU A 370 -18.30 -6.60 -11.09
N LYS A 371 -19.43 -7.28 -10.86
CA LYS A 371 -20.74 -6.64 -10.62
C LYS A 371 -20.80 -5.91 -9.27
N ILE A 372 -19.91 -6.26 -8.34
CA ILE A 372 -19.74 -5.55 -7.07
C ILE A 372 -18.77 -4.38 -7.30
N ARG A 373 -19.00 -3.28 -6.60
CA ARG A 373 -18.30 -2.01 -6.83
C ARG A 373 -16.78 -2.12 -6.85
N HIS A 374 -16.19 -2.91 -5.94
CA HIS A 374 -14.78 -3.28 -5.98
C HIS A 374 -14.59 -4.71 -5.49
N ALA A 375 -14.05 -5.54 -6.35
CA ALA A 375 -13.67 -6.90 -6.05
C ALA A 375 -12.18 -7.07 -6.34
N THR A 376 -11.41 -7.53 -5.35
CA THR A 376 -9.95 -7.57 -5.46
C THR A 376 -9.35 -8.90 -4.99
N HIS A 377 -8.30 -9.36 -5.69
CA HIS A 377 -7.47 -10.48 -5.28
C HIS A 377 -6.46 -10.13 -4.17
N ALA A 378 -6.42 -8.87 -3.71
CA ALA A 378 -5.47 -8.39 -2.71
C ALA A 378 -5.53 -9.13 -1.35
N GLY A 379 -6.58 -9.90 -1.07
CA GLY A 379 -6.65 -10.87 0.02
C GLY A 379 -6.20 -10.31 1.36
N MET A 380 -5.14 -10.92 1.93
CA MET A 380 -4.60 -10.51 3.23
C MET A 380 -4.04 -9.08 3.22
N ALA A 381 -3.47 -8.59 2.12
CA ALA A 381 -2.99 -7.21 2.06
C ALA A 381 -4.14 -6.19 2.20
N ALA A 382 -5.30 -6.44 1.59
CA ALA A 382 -6.48 -5.60 1.77
C ALA A 382 -7.01 -5.66 3.22
N LEU A 383 -6.95 -6.84 3.86
CA LEU A 383 -7.31 -7.00 5.26
C LEU A 383 -6.34 -6.24 6.19
N HIS A 384 -5.03 -6.35 5.96
CA HIS A 384 -4.01 -5.56 6.67
C HIS A 384 -4.26 -4.06 6.50
N TYR A 385 -4.50 -3.62 5.25
CA TYR A 385 -4.81 -2.21 4.97
C TYR A 385 -6.02 -1.73 5.79
N PHE A 386 -7.13 -2.48 5.74
CA PHE A 386 -8.34 -2.10 6.46
C PHE A 386 -8.21 -2.22 7.98
N ALA A 387 -7.33 -3.08 8.47
CA ALA A 387 -6.97 -3.21 9.88
C ALA A 387 -5.96 -2.14 10.37
N GLU A 388 -5.54 -1.20 9.51
CA GLU A 388 -4.48 -0.21 9.77
C GLU A 388 -3.17 -0.85 10.24
N ARG A 389 -2.84 -2.01 9.65
CA ARG A 389 -1.57 -2.70 9.90
C ARG A 389 -0.56 -2.39 8.80
N PRO A 390 0.74 -2.39 9.12
CA PRO A 390 1.78 -2.09 8.15
C PRO A 390 1.68 -2.96 6.88
N LEU A 391 2.00 -2.34 5.74
CA LEU A 391 2.25 -3.01 4.48
C LEU A 391 3.72 -2.79 4.10
N PRO A 392 4.65 -3.67 4.55
CA PRO A 392 6.09 -3.46 4.39
C PRO A 392 6.54 -3.16 2.97
N ALA A 393 5.90 -3.78 1.96
CA ALA A 393 6.24 -3.50 0.55
C ALA A 393 5.80 -2.08 0.13
N VAL A 394 4.70 -1.55 0.66
CA VAL A 394 4.30 -0.15 0.44
C VAL A 394 5.28 0.79 1.14
N ASP A 395 5.60 0.49 2.40
CA ASP A 395 6.49 1.33 3.23
C ASP A 395 7.88 1.46 2.61
N VAL A 396 8.46 0.37 2.08
CA VAL A 396 9.79 0.40 1.46
C VAL A 396 9.79 1.20 0.16
N LEU A 397 8.77 1.03 -0.69
CA LEU A 397 8.66 1.79 -1.94
C LEU A 397 8.52 3.29 -1.69
N GLN A 398 7.80 3.69 -0.62
CA GLN A 398 7.70 5.09 -0.22
C GLN A 398 9.04 5.65 0.26
N ARG A 399 9.75 4.90 1.11
CA ARG A 399 11.05 5.32 1.66
C ARG A 399 12.10 5.47 0.56
N VAL A 400 12.18 4.54 -0.37
CA VAL A 400 13.12 4.59 -1.49
C VAL A 400 12.77 5.72 -2.45
N ALA A 401 11.49 5.96 -2.72
CA ALA A 401 11.06 7.09 -3.53
C ALA A 401 11.43 8.44 -2.89
N VAL A 402 11.30 8.57 -1.57
CA VAL A 402 11.69 9.77 -0.83
C VAL A 402 13.21 9.92 -0.80
N ALA A 403 13.96 8.84 -0.55
CA ALA A 403 15.43 8.88 -0.48
C ALA A 403 16.11 9.21 -1.82
N LYS A 404 15.43 8.93 -2.95
CA LYS A 404 15.96 9.20 -4.31
C LYS A 404 15.26 10.35 -5.04
N ALA A 405 14.26 10.98 -4.45
CA ALA A 405 13.79 12.27 -4.92
C ALA A 405 14.96 13.26 -4.88
N GLU A 406 15.12 14.12 -5.91
CA GLU A 406 16.09 15.22 -5.78
C GLU A 406 15.86 15.91 -4.44
N PRO A 407 16.94 16.16 -3.66
CA PRO A 407 16.77 16.73 -2.34
C PRO A 407 15.97 18.03 -2.42
N ALA A 408 14.91 18.10 -1.64
CA ALA A 408 13.94 19.20 -1.67
C ALA A 408 14.66 20.55 -1.59
N ARG A 409 14.31 21.48 -2.47
CA ARG A 409 14.87 22.84 -2.50
C ARG A 409 14.07 23.73 -1.56
N VAL A 410 14.64 24.02 -0.40
CA VAL A 410 13.96 24.78 0.65
C VAL A 410 14.53 26.19 0.75
N LEU A 411 13.68 27.18 0.62
CA LEU A 411 14.04 28.60 0.77
C LEU A 411 13.67 29.10 2.16
N ILE A 412 14.63 29.64 2.90
CA ILE A 412 14.42 30.26 4.21
C ILE A 412 14.82 31.74 4.11
N PRO A 413 13.84 32.64 3.98
CA PRO A 413 14.09 34.07 4.03
C PRO A 413 14.44 34.50 5.47
N LEU A 414 15.49 35.30 5.60
CA LEU A 414 16.00 35.83 6.84
C LEU A 414 15.96 37.36 6.81
N ASN A 415 15.65 37.98 7.94
CA ASN A 415 15.65 39.43 8.10
C ASN A 415 16.59 39.96 9.21
N GLY A 416 17.34 39.05 9.84
CA GLY A 416 18.28 39.35 10.91
C GLY A 416 17.65 39.42 12.30
N SER A 417 16.34 39.26 12.43
CA SER A 417 15.66 39.26 13.72
C SER A 417 15.82 37.97 14.50
N GLU A 418 15.50 37.99 15.79
CA GLU A 418 15.48 36.75 16.61
C GLU A 418 14.44 35.74 16.10
N ARG A 419 13.48 36.18 15.34
CA ARG A 419 12.38 35.38 14.77
C ARG A 419 12.84 34.42 13.70
N ASP A 420 13.95 34.73 13.01
CA ASP A 420 14.57 33.81 12.06
C ASP A 420 14.89 32.47 12.71
N THR A 421 15.15 32.45 14.03
CA THR A 421 15.37 31.24 14.81
C THR A 421 14.19 30.29 14.77
N HIS A 422 12.94 30.79 14.83
CA HIS A 422 11.72 29.96 14.76
C HIS A 422 11.55 29.33 13.37
N ALA A 423 11.80 30.11 12.30
CA ALA A 423 11.76 29.58 10.95
C ALA A 423 12.82 28.49 10.73
N LEU A 424 14.04 28.70 11.26
CA LEU A 424 15.14 27.75 11.14
C LEU A 424 14.87 26.45 11.93
N HIS A 425 14.28 26.54 13.13
CA HIS A 425 13.89 25.36 13.90
C HIS A 425 12.76 24.59 13.22
N ALA A 426 11.71 25.29 12.76
CA ALA A 426 10.59 24.67 12.04
C ALA A 426 11.07 24.01 10.74
N ALA A 427 11.98 24.67 10.02
CA ALA A 427 12.62 24.10 8.85
C ALA A 427 13.38 22.82 9.21
N ALA A 428 14.19 22.86 10.27
CA ALA A 428 15.00 21.71 10.72
C ALA A 428 14.14 20.52 11.20
N GLU A 429 12.94 20.75 11.67
CA GLU A 429 12.00 19.69 12.07
C GLU A 429 11.25 19.09 10.88
N ALA A 430 10.96 19.90 9.86
CA ALA A 430 10.14 19.52 8.72
C ALA A 430 10.92 18.91 7.55
N MET A 431 12.25 19.03 7.53
CA MET A 431 13.08 18.66 6.38
C MET A 431 13.86 17.36 6.56
N ALA A 432 14.07 16.66 5.44
CA ALA A 432 15.03 15.57 5.36
C ALA A 432 16.48 16.10 5.46
N ARG A 433 17.41 15.28 5.95
CA ARG A 433 18.82 15.69 6.18
C ARG A 433 19.58 16.05 4.90
N ASP A 434 19.12 15.62 3.76
CA ASP A 434 19.69 15.86 2.42
C ASP A 434 19.08 17.06 1.69
N ALA A 435 18.13 17.78 2.32
CA ALA A 435 17.49 18.94 1.72
C ALA A 435 18.51 20.01 1.30
N LYS A 436 18.35 20.57 0.09
CA LYS A 436 19.13 21.72 -0.38
C LYS A 436 18.55 23.01 0.21
N ILE A 437 19.22 23.56 1.21
CA ILE A 437 18.76 24.74 1.94
C ILE A 437 19.36 26.01 1.34
N PHE A 438 18.50 26.94 0.99
CA PHE A 438 18.86 28.26 0.48
C PHE A 438 18.47 29.32 1.49
N LEU A 439 19.47 30.02 2.04
CA LEU A 439 19.27 31.12 2.94
C LEU A 439 19.22 32.43 2.14
N LEU A 440 18.15 33.19 2.26
CA LEU A 440 17.95 34.45 1.57
C LEU A 440 17.82 35.59 2.59
N HIS A 441 18.83 36.44 2.72
CA HIS A 441 18.73 37.68 3.48
C HIS A 441 18.14 38.77 2.59
N VAL A 442 16.93 39.28 2.95
CA VAL A 442 16.27 40.35 2.21
C VAL A 442 16.37 41.65 2.98
N ARG A 443 17.14 42.59 2.44
CA ARG A 443 17.27 43.96 2.95
C ARG A 443 16.14 44.84 2.39
N SER A 444 15.48 45.62 3.23
CA SER A 444 14.47 46.59 2.77
C SER A 444 15.13 47.73 1.98
N GLY A 445 14.52 48.14 0.90
CA GLY A 445 15.01 49.20 0.05
C GLY A 445 14.51 49.09 -1.38
N PRO A 446 14.97 49.96 -2.29
CA PRO A 446 14.73 49.83 -3.72
C PRO A 446 15.28 48.52 -4.26
N ASP A 447 14.65 47.95 -5.28
CA ASP A 447 14.99 46.67 -5.86
C ASP A 447 16.26 46.78 -6.72
N GLU A 448 17.38 46.22 -6.25
CA GLU A 448 18.67 46.29 -6.93
C GLU A 448 18.68 45.58 -8.30
N GLU A 449 17.87 44.53 -8.48
CA GLU A 449 17.76 43.85 -9.78
C GLU A 449 16.93 44.66 -10.81
N GLN A 450 15.96 45.46 -10.30
CA GLN A 450 15.15 46.31 -11.15
C GLN A 450 15.85 47.65 -11.44
N TYR A 451 16.75 48.07 -10.56
CA TYR A 451 17.50 49.32 -10.63
C TYR A 451 18.98 49.08 -10.27
N PRO A 452 19.81 48.53 -11.15
CA PRO A 452 21.21 48.16 -10.88
C PRO A 452 22.08 49.33 -10.39
N ASP A 453 21.77 50.55 -10.79
CA ASP A 453 22.55 51.75 -10.48
C ASP A 453 22.35 52.26 -9.04
N ILE A 454 21.37 51.75 -8.28
CA ILE A 454 21.11 52.18 -6.90
C ILE A 454 22.24 51.82 -5.95
N GLY A 455 22.95 50.70 -6.25
CA GLY A 455 24.16 50.29 -5.51
C GLY A 455 25.40 51.09 -5.82
N ALA A 456 25.44 51.82 -6.97
CA ALA A 456 26.59 52.63 -7.41
C ALA A 456 26.84 53.88 -6.55
N GLY A 457 25.83 54.34 -5.82
CA GLY A 457 25.95 55.53 -4.91
C GLY A 457 26.49 55.21 -3.50
N LEU A 458 26.67 53.93 -3.13
CA LEU A 458 27.20 53.55 -1.80
C LEU A 458 28.74 53.62 -1.79
N ASN A 459 29.29 54.21 -0.71
CA ASN A 459 30.71 54.15 -0.46
C ASN A 459 31.16 52.75 -0.03
N GLU A 460 32.48 52.49 -0.10
CA GLU A 460 33.06 51.16 0.22
C GLU A 460 32.78 50.72 1.66
N ALA A 461 32.73 51.66 2.62
CA ALA A 461 32.42 51.36 3.99
C ALA A 461 30.98 50.91 4.18
N GLU A 462 30.00 51.50 3.47
CA GLU A 462 28.59 51.11 3.49
C GLU A 462 28.39 49.72 2.82
N LYS A 463 29.09 49.48 1.72
CA LYS A 463 29.09 48.14 1.08
C LYS A 463 29.65 47.07 2.02
N LEU A 464 30.76 47.36 2.69
CA LEU A 464 31.39 46.48 3.65
C LEU A 464 30.48 46.22 4.87
N ALA A 465 29.86 47.28 5.44
CA ALA A 465 28.94 47.14 6.54
C ALA A 465 27.75 46.21 6.21
N ARG A 466 27.14 46.40 5.05
CA ARG A 466 26.05 45.54 4.56
C ARG A 466 26.47 44.10 4.35
N ARG A 467 27.68 43.86 3.90
CA ARG A 467 28.22 42.51 3.73
C ARG A 467 28.45 41.83 5.07
N ILE A 468 29.08 42.53 6.02
CA ILE A 468 29.30 42.03 7.40
C ILE A 468 27.96 41.67 8.09
N GLU A 469 26.95 42.51 7.94
CA GLU A 469 25.60 42.24 8.49
C GLU A 469 25.03 40.93 7.92
N SER A 470 25.05 40.77 6.61
CA SER A 470 24.54 39.55 5.96
C SER A 470 25.33 38.29 6.37
N GLU A 471 26.65 38.38 6.43
CA GLU A 471 27.53 37.29 6.87
C GLU A 471 27.22 36.88 8.33
N ARG A 472 26.96 37.84 9.21
CA ARG A 472 26.57 37.59 10.61
C ARG A 472 25.22 36.85 10.73
N ILE A 473 24.25 37.25 9.91
CA ILE A 473 22.91 36.59 9.84
C ILE A 473 23.07 35.13 9.34
N PHE A 474 23.85 34.93 8.29
CA PHE A 474 24.09 33.59 7.75
C PHE A 474 24.87 32.70 8.71
N ALA A 475 25.86 33.22 9.40
CA ALA A 475 26.63 32.48 10.40
C ALA A 475 25.75 31.98 11.54
N ARG A 476 24.83 32.83 12.04
CA ARG A 476 23.86 32.46 13.08
C ARG A 476 22.89 31.39 12.56
N ALA A 477 22.37 31.55 11.35
CA ALA A 477 21.47 30.58 10.74
C ALA A 477 22.13 29.22 10.55
N ASN A 478 23.38 29.20 10.05
CA ASN A 478 24.16 27.97 9.88
C ASN A 478 24.43 27.26 11.18
N ALA A 479 24.72 27.98 12.26
CA ALA A 479 24.92 27.38 13.58
C ALA A 479 23.68 26.62 14.07
N ILE A 480 22.49 27.19 13.86
CA ILE A 480 21.21 26.58 14.24
C ILE A 480 20.95 25.32 13.38
N LEU A 481 21.17 25.41 12.07
CA LEU A 481 20.97 24.28 11.15
C LEU A 481 21.97 23.15 11.41
N ALA A 482 23.25 23.49 11.62
CA ALA A 482 24.33 22.54 11.88
C ALA A 482 24.10 21.75 13.18
N ALA A 483 23.53 22.36 14.22
CA ALA A 483 23.14 21.70 15.47
C ALA A 483 22.10 20.58 15.25
N ARG A 484 21.41 20.57 14.10
CA ARG A 484 20.46 19.54 13.66
C ARG A 484 20.97 18.68 12.51
N GLY A 485 22.26 18.78 12.17
CA GLY A 485 22.90 18.02 11.10
C GLY A 485 22.55 18.49 9.68
N LEU A 486 22.09 19.74 9.54
CA LEU A 486 21.75 20.37 8.27
C LEU A 486 22.80 21.43 7.90
N LEU A 487 23.04 21.61 6.59
CA LEU A 487 23.93 22.64 6.07
C LEU A 487 23.24 23.43 4.97
N SER A 488 23.49 24.75 4.92
CA SER A 488 22.99 25.56 3.80
C SER A 488 23.78 25.28 2.52
N THR A 489 23.04 25.13 1.42
CA THR A 489 23.63 24.91 0.09
C THR A 489 24.08 26.22 -0.54
N GLN A 490 23.31 27.29 -0.30
CA GLN A 490 23.58 28.61 -0.87
C GLN A 490 23.09 29.72 0.05
N GLN A 491 23.82 30.83 0.08
CA GLN A 491 23.52 32.03 0.87
C GLN A 491 23.52 33.22 -0.08
N VAL A 492 22.41 33.95 -0.10
CA VAL A 492 22.25 35.11 -1.00
C VAL A 492 21.64 36.28 -0.21
N ALA A 493 22.22 37.45 -0.37
CA ALA A 493 21.68 38.70 0.16
C ALA A 493 21.16 39.55 -1.00
N LEU A 494 19.90 39.97 -0.94
CA LEU A 494 19.26 40.83 -1.95
C LEU A 494 18.60 42.01 -1.27
N GLN A 495 18.38 43.08 -2.03
CA GLN A 495 17.65 44.26 -1.57
C GLN A 495 16.36 44.43 -2.36
N GLY A 496 15.30 44.88 -1.68
CA GLY A 496 14.02 45.13 -2.32
C GLY A 496 12.82 44.98 -1.39
N ALA A 497 11.63 45.01 -1.98
CA ALA A 497 10.40 44.70 -1.27
C ALA A 497 10.35 43.19 -0.91
N PRO A 498 10.36 42.83 0.40
CA PRO A 498 10.62 41.44 0.82
C PRO A 498 9.77 40.38 0.11
N ILE A 499 8.45 40.56 0.06
CA ILE A 499 7.55 39.60 -0.58
C ILE A 499 7.89 39.41 -2.08
N LYS A 500 8.15 40.50 -2.81
CA LYS A 500 8.49 40.42 -4.23
C LYS A 500 9.80 39.69 -4.46
N VAL A 501 10.84 40.02 -3.67
CA VAL A 501 12.18 39.40 -3.76
C VAL A 501 12.11 37.91 -3.43
N ILE A 502 11.43 37.54 -2.33
CA ILE A 502 11.26 36.14 -1.93
C ILE A 502 10.56 35.32 -3.02
N LEU A 503 9.44 35.81 -3.56
CA LEU A 503 8.69 35.09 -4.60
C LEU A 503 9.47 34.97 -5.91
N ARG A 504 10.21 36.02 -6.30
CA ARG A 504 11.07 36.00 -7.49
C ARG A 504 12.19 34.99 -7.34
N TYR A 505 12.88 35.01 -6.20
CA TYR A 505 13.98 34.08 -5.93
C TYR A 505 13.49 32.63 -5.80
N ALA A 506 12.35 32.39 -5.15
CA ALA A 506 11.72 31.08 -5.06
C ALA A 506 11.45 30.45 -6.45
N ARG A 507 10.91 31.26 -7.38
CA ARG A 507 10.71 30.81 -8.77
C ARG A 507 12.03 30.52 -9.49
N ARG A 508 13.03 31.37 -9.33
CA ARG A 508 14.36 31.24 -9.98
C ARG A 508 15.07 29.95 -9.56
N MET A 509 15.07 29.61 -8.26
CA MET A 509 15.70 28.41 -7.75
C MET A 509 14.80 27.18 -7.79
N LYS A 510 13.57 27.30 -8.26
CA LYS A 510 12.54 26.25 -8.28
C LYS A 510 12.32 25.68 -6.86
N ALA A 511 12.09 26.57 -5.87
CA ALA A 511 11.82 26.15 -4.50
C ALA A 511 10.59 25.27 -4.43
N GLU A 512 10.63 24.24 -3.62
CA GLU A 512 9.51 23.34 -3.33
C GLU A 512 8.85 23.68 -2.00
N LEU A 513 9.61 24.33 -1.10
CA LEU A 513 9.12 24.80 0.19
C LEU A 513 9.72 26.16 0.51
N ILE A 514 8.90 27.08 1.02
CA ILE A 514 9.33 28.34 1.64
C ILE A 514 8.99 28.28 3.12
N VAL A 515 9.98 28.51 4.01
CA VAL A 515 9.76 28.52 5.46
C VAL A 515 9.92 29.94 5.98
N VAL A 516 8.86 30.51 6.58
CA VAL A 516 8.84 31.86 7.12
C VAL A 516 8.39 31.87 8.58
N ALA A 517 8.90 32.81 9.37
CA ALA A 517 8.40 33.07 10.71
C ALA A 517 7.29 34.14 10.67
N ALA A 518 6.24 33.94 11.47
CA ALA A 518 5.19 34.94 11.67
C ALA A 518 4.70 34.89 13.10
N THR A 519 5.06 35.88 13.88
CA THR A 519 4.83 35.95 15.34
C THR A 519 3.77 36.95 15.76
N GLY A 520 3.36 37.91 14.90
CA GLY A 520 2.39 38.94 15.20
C GLY A 520 1.32 39.12 14.10
N PRO A 521 0.21 39.84 14.39
CA PRO A 521 -0.91 40.01 13.48
C PRO A 521 -0.54 40.62 12.11
N LEU A 522 0.35 41.63 12.09
CA LEU A 522 0.82 42.27 10.86
C LEU A 522 1.73 41.36 10.04
N GLU A 523 2.52 40.51 10.70
CA GLU A 523 3.41 39.53 10.05
C GLU A 523 2.62 38.35 9.54
N GLN A 524 1.57 37.91 10.24
CA GLN A 524 0.64 36.90 9.74
C GLN A 524 -0.05 37.39 8.46
N LEU A 525 -0.35 38.68 8.33
CA LEU A 525 -0.88 39.28 7.10
C LEU A 525 0.16 39.23 5.97
N GLY A 526 1.43 39.51 6.25
CA GLY A 526 2.55 39.42 5.33
C GLY A 526 2.83 37.99 4.91
N ALA A 527 2.87 37.05 5.86
CA ALA A 527 3.01 35.61 5.60
C ALA A 527 1.84 35.08 4.76
N ARG A 528 0.62 35.47 5.07
CA ARG A 528 -0.59 35.10 4.30
C ARG A 528 -0.51 35.58 2.84
N ARG A 529 -0.10 36.83 2.61
CA ARG A 529 0.13 37.37 1.25
C ARG A 529 1.25 36.65 0.50
N LEU A 530 2.25 36.15 1.19
CA LEU A 530 3.32 35.35 0.62
C LEU A 530 2.81 33.97 0.25
N ILE A 531 2.06 33.30 1.16
CA ILE A 531 1.45 31.99 0.92
C ILE A 531 0.53 32.01 -0.29
N ASP A 532 -0.39 32.98 -0.34
CA ASP A 532 -1.38 33.12 -1.42
C ASP A 532 -0.72 33.29 -2.82
N ARG A 533 0.54 33.69 -2.88
CA ARG A 533 1.30 33.96 -4.12
C ARG A 533 2.51 33.06 -4.33
N ALA A 534 2.79 32.18 -3.38
CA ALA A 534 3.95 31.29 -3.44
C ALA A 534 3.83 30.33 -4.64
N PRO A 535 4.94 30.10 -5.36
CA PRO A 535 4.96 29.14 -6.45
C PRO A 535 5.01 27.68 -5.96
N CYS A 536 5.11 27.46 -4.64
CA CYS A 536 5.31 26.17 -3.99
C CYS A 536 4.66 26.15 -2.62
N ALA A 537 4.80 25.04 -1.87
CA ALA A 537 4.36 24.95 -0.49
C ALA A 537 5.03 26.01 0.41
N ALA A 538 4.31 26.48 1.43
CA ALA A 538 4.85 27.40 2.41
C ALA A 538 4.54 26.93 3.84
N LEU A 539 5.58 26.90 4.69
CA LEU A 539 5.49 26.59 6.12
C LEU A 539 5.63 27.88 6.92
N VAL A 540 4.67 28.15 7.78
CA VAL A 540 4.72 29.29 8.70
C VAL A 540 5.05 28.80 10.10
N ALA A 541 6.24 29.12 10.56
CA ALA A 541 6.65 28.91 11.94
C ALA A 541 5.97 29.94 12.86
N ARG A 542 5.22 29.47 13.84
CA ARG A 542 4.61 30.30 14.87
C ARG A 542 5.46 30.22 16.14
N ALA A 543 5.73 31.34 16.77
CA ALA A 543 6.23 31.33 18.14
C ALA A 543 5.06 30.96 19.07
N HIS A 544 5.29 29.96 19.89
CA HIS A 544 4.38 29.64 21.02
C HIS A 544 4.59 30.59 22.17
#